data_913121de0c22947791f02551c5c3d79f
#
_entry.id   913121de0c22947791f02551c5c3d79f
#
_cell.length_a   1.000
_cell.length_b   1.000
_cell.length_c   1.000
_cell.angle_alpha   90.00
_cell.angle_beta   90.00
_cell.angle_gamma   90.00
#
_symmetry.space_group_name_H-M   'P 1'
#
loop_
_entity.id
_entity.type
_entity.pdbx_description
1 polymer ?
#
loop_
_entity_poly.entity_id
_entity_poly.type
_entity_poly.pdbx_seq_one_letter_code
_entity_poly.pdbx_strand_id
1 'polypeptide(L)'
;MIYLDNAATTMQKPEAVAEAVVAAMGSMGNSGRGAGSAALQASRIIYDARVHLARLFGGTDPSRLIFTGNSTESLNLAIHGLFVPGDHVITTELEHNSVLRPLYAQQEEHVALTVAASGKNGTVDFSAIEKAIRPETKAIVCTHASNLTGNVTDLERMGKLAKAYGLLLVVDASQTAGVLDIDVEKMQIDVLCFTGHKSLMGPQGTGGLYVRQGISVQPWKSGGTGVYSFLKKQPEEYPEHLEAGTLNGHGIAGLLAAVQEIERIGQRQIYEKEHRLMTLFYEAVRQIPGVKIYGDFSEEGNVRCPIVALNIGNEDSSQISDWLQEEYGIITRAGAHCAPLMHAFFHTEKQGMVRFSFSYYNTEEEVSAAADAVRRIAEEVQI
;
A
#
# COMPACT_ATOMS: atom_id res chain seq x y z
N MET A 1 1.71 -12.08 23.54
CA MET A 1 2.38 -11.44 22.40
C MET A 1 1.40 -10.50 21.75
N ILE A 2 1.74 -9.23 21.67
CA ILE A 2 0.93 -8.16 21.07
C ILE A 2 1.60 -7.78 19.74
N TYR A 3 0.86 -7.85 18.62
CA TYR A 3 1.42 -7.56 17.30
C TYR A 3 0.92 -6.22 16.77
N LEU A 4 1.84 -5.25 16.65
CA LEU A 4 1.58 -3.88 16.21
C LEU A 4 2.46 -3.45 15.01
N ASP A 5 2.84 -4.40 14.14
CA ASP A 5 3.54 -4.13 12.88
C ASP A 5 2.67 -4.48 11.64
N ASN A 6 1.36 -4.19 11.71
CA ASN A 6 0.42 -4.52 10.65
C ASN A 6 0.66 -3.74 9.34
N ALA A 7 1.29 -2.57 9.39
CA ALA A 7 1.68 -1.82 8.20
C ALA A 7 2.83 -2.49 7.40
N ALA A 8 3.58 -3.42 8.00
CA ALA A 8 4.50 -4.28 7.27
C ALA A 8 3.76 -5.48 6.64
N THR A 9 2.97 -6.19 7.43
CA THR A 9 2.05 -7.26 6.99
C THR A 9 1.03 -7.51 8.11
N THR A 10 -0.22 -7.69 7.78
CA THR A 10 -1.22 -8.11 8.77
C THR A 10 -0.94 -9.55 9.18
N MET A 11 -0.67 -9.79 10.47
CA MET A 11 -0.35 -11.13 10.96
C MET A 11 -1.61 -12.01 11.05
N GLN A 12 -2.62 -11.52 11.73
CA GLN A 12 -3.90 -12.23 11.85
C GLN A 12 -4.74 -12.00 10.59
N LYS A 13 -5.21 -13.10 10.01
CA LYS A 13 -6.06 -13.08 8.82
C LYS A 13 -7.40 -13.75 9.14
N PRO A 14 -8.48 -13.44 8.39
CA PRO A 14 -9.72 -14.19 8.49
C PRO A 14 -9.48 -15.69 8.28
N GLU A 15 -10.16 -16.53 9.03
CA GLU A 15 -10.04 -18.00 8.92
C GLU A 15 -10.35 -18.48 7.49
N ALA A 16 -11.34 -17.90 6.85
CA ALA A 16 -11.74 -18.18 5.48
C ALA A 16 -10.58 -18.03 4.46
N VAL A 17 -9.57 -17.21 4.77
CA VAL A 17 -8.40 -17.05 3.90
C VAL A 17 -7.55 -18.31 3.86
N ALA A 18 -7.26 -18.89 5.03
CA ALA A 18 -6.50 -20.14 5.11
C ALA A 18 -7.27 -21.31 4.48
N GLU A 19 -8.56 -21.40 4.78
CA GLU A 19 -9.46 -22.44 4.21
C GLU A 19 -9.49 -22.36 2.67
N ALA A 20 -9.64 -21.14 2.10
CA ALA A 20 -9.66 -20.94 0.66
C ALA A 20 -8.34 -21.33 -0.01
N VAL A 21 -7.19 -21.01 0.60
CA VAL A 21 -5.88 -21.41 0.08
C VAL A 21 -5.74 -22.93 0.07
N VAL A 22 -6.08 -23.61 1.17
CA VAL A 22 -5.98 -25.07 1.29
C VAL A 22 -6.92 -25.76 0.29
N ALA A 23 -8.17 -25.29 0.18
CA ALA A 23 -9.14 -25.82 -0.78
C ALA A 23 -8.65 -25.64 -2.22
N ALA A 24 -8.09 -24.48 -2.54
CA ALA A 24 -7.54 -24.19 -3.86
C ALA A 24 -6.35 -25.12 -4.21
N MET A 25 -5.45 -25.39 -3.26
CA MET A 25 -4.34 -26.32 -3.47
C MET A 25 -4.78 -27.74 -3.82
N GLY A 26 -5.94 -28.17 -3.33
CA GLY A 26 -6.50 -29.50 -3.62
C GLY A 26 -7.40 -29.59 -4.87
N SER A 27 -7.83 -28.45 -5.43
CA SER A 27 -8.88 -28.45 -6.46
C SER A 27 -8.59 -27.64 -7.72
N MET A 28 -7.67 -26.66 -7.66
CA MET A 28 -7.38 -25.79 -8.80
C MET A 28 -6.37 -26.42 -9.76
N GLY A 29 -6.75 -26.47 -11.05
CA GLY A 29 -5.84 -26.71 -12.16
C GLY A 29 -5.24 -25.40 -12.71
N ASN A 30 -4.55 -25.48 -13.86
CA ASN A 30 -4.05 -24.31 -14.55
C ASN A 30 -5.19 -23.55 -15.23
N SER A 31 -5.45 -22.31 -14.80
CA SER A 31 -6.55 -21.47 -15.27
C SER A 31 -6.48 -21.09 -16.76
N GLY A 32 -5.30 -21.14 -17.38
CA GLY A 32 -5.12 -20.72 -18.77
C GLY A 32 -5.22 -21.84 -19.81
N ARG A 33 -5.37 -23.13 -19.44
CA ARG A 33 -5.07 -24.23 -20.35
C ARG A 33 -5.92 -25.50 -20.20
N GLY A 34 -7.24 -25.42 -20.02
CA GLY A 34 -7.98 -26.66 -19.97
C GLY A 34 -9.50 -26.51 -20.03
N ALA A 35 -10.15 -27.44 -20.70
CA ALA A 35 -11.61 -27.62 -20.65
C ALA A 35 -12.05 -28.47 -19.45
N GLY A 36 -11.12 -28.93 -18.61
CA GLY A 36 -11.43 -29.73 -17.44
C GLY A 36 -12.01 -28.92 -16.29
N SER A 37 -12.80 -29.59 -15.42
CA SER A 37 -13.48 -28.94 -14.28
C SER A 37 -12.54 -28.14 -13.36
N ALA A 38 -11.35 -28.66 -13.10
CA ALA A 38 -10.35 -27.99 -12.25
C ALA A 38 -9.78 -26.70 -12.87
N ALA A 39 -9.55 -26.67 -14.20
CA ALA A 39 -9.10 -25.47 -14.88
C ALA A 39 -10.21 -24.40 -14.95
N LEU A 40 -11.46 -24.81 -15.19
CA LEU A 40 -12.61 -23.93 -15.20
C LEU A 40 -12.87 -23.34 -13.80
N GLN A 41 -12.72 -24.12 -12.74
CA GLN A 41 -12.84 -23.65 -11.37
C GLN A 41 -11.76 -22.61 -11.05
N ALA A 42 -10.50 -22.87 -11.43
CA ALA A 42 -9.41 -21.90 -11.27
C ALA A 42 -9.70 -20.58 -11.98
N SER A 43 -10.16 -20.65 -13.24
CA SER A 43 -10.53 -19.44 -14.01
C SER A 43 -11.65 -18.64 -13.36
N ARG A 44 -12.66 -19.32 -12.81
CA ARG A 44 -13.78 -18.65 -12.10
C ARG A 44 -13.30 -17.95 -10.84
N ILE A 45 -12.52 -18.61 -10.00
CA ILE A 45 -11.99 -18.01 -8.76
C ILE A 45 -11.14 -16.76 -9.07
N ILE A 46 -10.28 -16.84 -10.06
CA ILE A 46 -9.44 -15.71 -10.47
C ILE A 46 -10.30 -14.57 -11.02
N TYR A 47 -11.32 -14.89 -11.83
CA TYR A 47 -12.24 -13.89 -12.37
C TYR A 47 -13.09 -13.24 -11.25
N ASP A 48 -13.62 -14.03 -10.33
CA ASP A 48 -14.37 -13.52 -9.18
C ASP A 48 -13.53 -12.60 -8.32
N ALA A 49 -12.25 -12.95 -8.09
CA ALA A 49 -11.32 -12.07 -7.38
C ALA A 49 -11.13 -10.72 -8.09
N ARG A 50 -11.04 -10.71 -9.44
CA ARG A 50 -10.98 -9.45 -10.20
C ARG A 50 -12.25 -8.62 -10.05
N VAL A 51 -13.44 -9.27 -10.11
CA VAL A 51 -14.72 -8.60 -9.97
C VAL A 51 -14.84 -7.92 -8.60
N HIS A 52 -14.51 -8.65 -7.53
CA HIS A 52 -14.60 -8.14 -6.16
C HIS A 52 -13.57 -6.99 -5.92
N LEU A 53 -12.34 -7.15 -6.36
CA LEU A 53 -11.31 -6.10 -6.21
C LEU A 53 -11.61 -4.87 -7.07
N ALA A 54 -12.04 -5.04 -8.34
CA ALA A 54 -12.44 -3.92 -9.17
C ALA A 54 -13.58 -3.14 -8.52
N ARG A 55 -14.60 -3.83 -8.00
CA ARG A 55 -15.71 -3.21 -7.26
C ARG A 55 -15.23 -2.49 -6.01
N LEU A 56 -14.34 -3.09 -5.23
CA LEU A 56 -13.76 -2.49 -4.01
C LEU A 56 -13.07 -1.15 -4.31
N PHE A 57 -12.47 -1.02 -5.50
CA PHE A 57 -11.79 0.20 -5.94
C PHE A 57 -12.65 1.11 -6.83
N GLY A 58 -13.95 0.88 -6.94
CA GLY A 58 -14.85 1.68 -7.80
C GLY A 58 -14.60 1.52 -9.29
N GLY A 59 -13.84 0.50 -9.71
CA GLY A 59 -13.55 0.21 -11.11
C GLY A 59 -14.70 -0.49 -11.82
N THR A 60 -14.94 -0.13 -13.08
CA THR A 60 -16.09 -0.62 -13.88
C THR A 60 -15.78 -1.85 -14.72
N ASP A 61 -14.50 -2.12 -15.01
CA ASP A 61 -14.07 -3.22 -15.87
C ASP A 61 -13.08 -4.16 -15.13
N PRO A 62 -13.52 -5.36 -14.71
CA PRO A 62 -12.65 -6.32 -14.03
C PRO A 62 -11.45 -6.79 -14.87
N SER A 63 -11.51 -6.74 -16.21
CA SER A 63 -10.39 -7.10 -17.07
C SER A 63 -9.19 -6.16 -16.89
N ARG A 64 -9.44 -4.95 -16.41
CA ARG A 64 -8.42 -3.92 -16.14
C ARG A 64 -7.71 -4.07 -14.79
N LEU A 65 -8.12 -5.07 -13.99
CA LEU A 65 -7.42 -5.47 -12.78
C LEU A 65 -6.43 -6.58 -13.10
N ILE A 66 -5.17 -6.34 -12.88
CA ILE A 66 -4.03 -7.21 -13.20
C ILE A 66 -3.44 -7.73 -11.89
N PHE A 67 -3.20 -9.04 -11.79
CA PHE A 67 -2.54 -9.63 -10.64
C PHE A 67 -1.02 -9.62 -10.75
N THR A 68 -0.39 -9.33 -9.63
CA THR A 68 1.06 -9.37 -9.43
C THR A 68 1.38 -10.05 -8.10
N GLY A 69 2.65 -10.30 -7.83
CA GLY A 69 3.07 -10.88 -6.55
C GLY A 69 2.99 -9.91 -5.37
N ASN A 70 2.99 -8.60 -5.62
CA ASN A 70 2.94 -7.56 -4.59
C ASN A 70 2.88 -6.15 -5.23
N SER A 71 2.70 -5.11 -4.42
CA SER A 71 2.67 -3.72 -4.88
C SER A 71 3.99 -3.27 -5.53
N THR A 72 5.15 -3.76 -5.06
CA THR A 72 6.44 -3.42 -5.67
C THR A 72 6.48 -3.84 -7.13
N GLU A 73 6.00 -5.04 -7.45
CA GLU A 73 5.89 -5.52 -8.82
C GLU A 73 4.88 -4.69 -9.62
N SER A 74 3.73 -4.35 -9.04
CA SER A 74 2.73 -3.49 -9.67
C SER A 74 3.29 -2.11 -10.03
N LEU A 75 4.02 -1.49 -9.10
CA LEU A 75 4.65 -0.19 -9.29
C LEU A 75 5.75 -0.22 -10.35
N ASN A 76 6.59 -1.28 -10.37
CA ASN A 76 7.58 -1.46 -11.43
C ASN A 76 6.89 -1.60 -12.80
N LEU A 77 5.83 -2.40 -12.89
CA LEU A 77 5.08 -2.61 -14.11
C LEU A 77 4.44 -1.29 -14.60
N ALA A 78 3.86 -0.50 -13.71
CA ALA A 78 3.27 0.80 -14.04
C ALA A 78 4.34 1.81 -14.47
N ILE A 79 5.40 1.98 -13.68
CA ILE A 79 6.43 3.01 -13.92
C ILE A 79 7.23 2.71 -15.18
N HIS A 80 7.68 1.46 -15.38
CA HIS A 80 8.41 1.09 -16.59
C HIS A 80 7.50 1.01 -17.84
N GLY A 81 6.20 0.74 -17.67
CA GLY A 81 5.28 0.62 -18.78
C GLY A 81 4.64 1.94 -19.23
N LEU A 82 4.73 3.00 -18.42
CA LEU A 82 4.09 4.29 -18.72
C LEU A 82 5.05 5.35 -19.23
N PHE A 83 6.32 5.33 -18.81
CA PHE A 83 7.25 6.43 -19.05
C PHE A 83 8.33 6.06 -20.06
N VAL A 84 8.70 7.05 -20.87
CA VAL A 84 9.74 6.94 -21.89
C VAL A 84 10.74 8.09 -21.78
N PRO A 85 11.96 7.97 -22.34
CA PRO A 85 12.94 9.05 -22.35
C PRO A 85 12.35 10.38 -22.84
N GLY A 86 12.59 11.45 -22.08
CA GLY A 86 12.05 12.78 -22.32
C GLY A 86 10.80 13.13 -21.52
N ASP A 87 10.09 12.15 -20.97
CA ASP A 87 8.99 12.41 -20.02
C ASP A 87 9.50 13.02 -18.72
N HIS A 88 8.66 13.78 -18.05
CA HIS A 88 8.88 14.25 -16.69
C HIS A 88 7.81 13.67 -15.75
N VAL A 89 8.23 13.21 -14.59
CA VAL A 89 7.38 12.66 -13.54
C VAL A 89 7.55 13.47 -12.24
N ILE A 90 6.44 13.74 -11.58
CA ILE A 90 6.42 14.35 -10.26
C ILE A 90 6.07 13.26 -9.23
N THR A 91 6.82 13.18 -8.15
CA THR A 91 6.54 12.33 -7.00
C THR A 91 6.66 13.13 -5.70
N THR A 92 6.42 12.51 -4.53
CA THR A 92 6.44 13.20 -3.25
C THR A 92 7.52 12.65 -2.30
N GLU A 93 7.80 13.37 -1.23
CA GLU A 93 8.71 12.87 -0.18
C GLU A 93 8.08 11.78 0.69
N LEU A 94 6.76 11.53 0.57
CA LEU A 94 6.04 10.52 1.34
C LEU A 94 6.29 9.09 0.83
N GLU A 95 6.97 8.94 -0.30
CA GLU A 95 7.02 7.70 -1.04
C GLU A 95 7.83 6.60 -0.35
N HIS A 96 7.33 5.38 -0.48
CA HIS A 96 8.08 4.18 -0.18
C HIS A 96 9.15 3.91 -1.25
N ASN A 97 10.22 3.19 -0.90
CA ASN A 97 11.25 2.77 -1.86
C ASN A 97 10.73 1.99 -3.08
N SER A 98 9.55 1.38 -2.97
CA SER A 98 8.91 0.70 -4.11
C SER A 98 8.43 1.65 -5.21
N VAL A 99 8.26 2.94 -4.90
CA VAL A 99 8.02 4.03 -5.86
C VAL A 99 9.34 4.70 -6.24
N LEU A 100 10.16 5.07 -5.23
CA LEU A 100 11.37 5.85 -5.47
C LEU A 100 12.39 5.11 -6.34
N ARG A 101 12.68 3.84 -6.03
CA ARG A 101 13.72 3.09 -6.75
C ARG A 101 13.41 2.87 -8.23
N PRO A 102 12.20 2.47 -8.64
CA PRO A 102 11.85 2.41 -10.05
C PRO A 102 11.90 3.78 -10.74
N LEU A 103 11.53 4.87 -10.06
CA LEU A 103 11.63 6.22 -10.60
C LEU A 103 13.08 6.66 -10.76
N TYR A 104 13.97 6.34 -9.82
CA TYR A 104 15.41 6.60 -9.95
C TYR A 104 16.03 5.78 -11.09
N ALA A 105 15.61 4.53 -11.28
CA ALA A 105 16.03 3.74 -12.44
C ALA A 105 15.56 4.39 -13.76
N GLN A 106 14.36 4.96 -13.80
CA GLN A 106 13.87 5.69 -14.97
C GLN A 106 14.64 7.00 -15.22
N GLN A 107 15.20 7.64 -14.19
CA GLN A 107 16.09 8.79 -14.38
C GLN A 107 17.38 8.41 -15.14
N GLU A 108 17.93 7.22 -14.90
CA GLU A 108 19.07 6.70 -15.64
C GLU A 108 18.72 6.46 -17.12
N GLU A 109 17.43 6.20 -17.43
CA GLU A 109 16.86 6.05 -18.77
C GLU A 109 16.32 7.39 -19.36
N HIS A 110 16.78 8.53 -18.84
CA HIS A 110 16.43 9.87 -19.31
C HIS A 110 14.95 10.30 -19.10
N VAL A 111 14.25 9.73 -18.12
CA VAL A 111 13.02 10.29 -17.59
C VAL A 111 13.35 11.30 -16.52
N ALA A 112 12.89 12.53 -16.65
CA ALA A 112 13.15 13.54 -15.64
C ALA A 112 12.24 13.33 -14.42
N LEU A 113 12.78 13.51 -13.20
CA LEU A 113 12.06 13.33 -11.95
C LEU A 113 12.14 14.59 -11.09
N THR A 114 10.99 15.03 -10.58
CA THR A 114 10.92 16.02 -9.49
C THR A 114 10.26 15.39 -8.27
N VAL A 115 10.95 15.46 -7.13
CA VAL A 115 10.36 15.13 -5.84
C VAL A 115 9.81 16.41 -5.23
N ALA A 116 8.49 16.50 -5.10
CA ALA A 116 7.83 17.65 -4.49
C ALA A 116 8.04 17.64 -2.98
N ALA A 117 8.46 18.77 -2.43
CA ALA A 117 8.69 18.94 -1.00
C ALA A 117 7.39 18.76 -0.21
N SER A 118 7.50 18.21 1.00
CA SER A 118 6.39 18.05 1.93
C SER A 118 6.01 19.35 2.60
N GLY A 119 4.75 19.46 2.96
CA GLY A 119 4.22 20.48 3.84
C GLY A 119 4.53 20.19 5.31
N LYS A 120 3.94 20.99 6.18
CA LYS A 120 4.10 20.85 7.64
C LYS A 120 3.73 19.42 8.08
N ASN A 121 4.47 18.88 9.04
CA ASN A 121 4.26 17.54 9.61
C ASN A 121 4.32 16.39 8.58
N GLY A 122 5.01 16.57 7.44
CA GLY A 122 5.14 15.55 6.41
C GLY A 122 3.85 15.29 5.65
N THR A 123 3.00 16.29 5.46
CA THR A 123 1.82 16.22 4.58
C THR A 123 2.18 16.55 3.14
N VAL A 124 1.31 16.23 2.19
CA VAL A 124 1.49 16.63 0.79
C VAL A 124 1.31 18.13 0.63
N ASP A 125 2.30 18.81 0.02
CA ASP A 125 2.17 20.20 -0.43
C ASP A 125 1.72 20.26 -1.89
N PHE A 126 0.43 20.46 -2.10
CA PHE A 126 -0.15 20.60 -3.44
C PHE A 126 0.41 21.79 -4.23
N SER A 127 0.81 22.86 -3.54
CA SER A 127 1.44 24.02 -4.19
C SER A 127 2.83 23.69 -4.72
N ALA A 128 3.60 22.86 -4.01
CA ALA A 128 4.88 22.37 -4.46
C ALA A 128 4.73 21.47 -5.69
N ILE A 129 3.73 20.58 -5.71
CA ILE A 129 3.42 19.73 -6.87
C ILE A 129 3.03 20.59 -8.07
N GLU A 130 2.11 21.54 -7.91
CA GLU A 130 1.63 22.40 -9.00
C GLU A 130 2.77 23.23 -9.60
N LYS A 131 3.67 23.79 -8.79
CA LYS A 131 4.85 24.53 -9.25
C LYS A 131 5.88 23.66 -9.98
N ALA A 132 5.89 22.37 -9.74
CA ALA A 132 6.79 21.43 -10.41
C ALA A 132 6.30 21.03 -11.81
N ILE A 133 5.04 21.33 -12.15
CA ILE A 133 4.46 20.99 -13.46
C ILE A 133 5.12 21.82 -14.56
N ARG A 134 5.52 21.16 -15.63
CA ARG A 134 6.15 21.74 -16.83
C ARG A 134 5.62 21.05 -18.10
N PRO A 135 5.88 21.57 -19.30
CA PRO A 135 5.32 21.03 -20.55
C PRO A 135 5.56 19.53 -20.78
N GLU A 136 6.71 19.02 -20.34
CA GLU A 136 7.09 17.60 -20.47
C GLU A 136 6.52 16.72 -19.36
N THR A 137 5.79 17.28 -18.38
CA THR A 137 5.22 16.51 -17.28
C THR A 137 4.17 15.53 -17.80
N LYS A 138 4.40 14.25 -17.55
CA LYS A 138 3.56 13.14 -17.99
C LYS A 138 2.62 12.66 -16.89
N ALA A 139 3.12 12.61 -15.64
CA ALA A 139 2.38 12.01 -14.55
C ALA A 139 2.75 12.58 -13.18
N ILE A 140 1.82 12.38 -12.24
CA ILE A 140 2.07 12.41 -10.80
C ILE A 140 2.02 10.97 -10.30
N VAL A 141 3.07 10.53 -9.61
CA VAL A 141 3.14 9.22 -8.94
C VAL A 141 3.20 9.47 -7.44
N CYS A 142 2.19 9.04 -6.68
CA CYS A 142 2.15 9.30 -5.25
C CYS A 142 1.57 8.15 -4.44
N THR A 143 2.00 8.05 -3.17
CA THR A 143 1.34 7.18 -2.20
C THR A 143 0.02 7.78 -1.74
N HIS A 144 -1.00 6.93 -1.54
CA HIS A 144 -2.25 7.34 -0.91
C HIS A 144 -2.06 7.61 0.58
N ALA A 145 -1.15 6.86 1.25
CA ALA A 145 -0.78 7.16 2.62
C ALA A 145 0.67 6.78 2.92
N SER A 146 1.36 7.64 3.68
CA SER A 146 2.70 7.34 4.18
C SER A 146 2.71 6.10 5.07
N ASN A 147 3.52 5.13 4.72
CA ASN A 147 3.74 3.93 5.53
C ASN A 147 4.50 4.19 6.84
N LEU A 148 5.04 5.39 7.02
CA LEU A 148 5.76 5.82 8.21
C LEU A 148 4.87 6.65 9.14
N THR A 149 4.29 7.73 8.62
CA THR A 149 3.54 8.70 9.44
C THR A 149 2.04 8.42 9.50
N GLY A 150 1.49 7.63 8.58
CA GLY A 150 0.05 7.44 8.43
C GLY A 150 -0.70 8.64 7.82
N ASN A 151 0.03 9.70 7.41
CA ASN A 151 -0.57 10.84 6.71
C ASN A 151 -1.19 10.39 5.39
N VAL A 152 -2.41 10.81 5.13
CA VAL A 152 -3.18 10.46 3.92
C VAL A 152 -3.13 11.61 2.92
N THR A 153 -2.96 11.26 1.66
CA THR A 153 -3.03 12.18 0.51
C THR A 153 -4.48 12.36 0.07
N ASP A 154 -4.95 13.59 -0.07
CA ASP A 154 -6.26 13.88 -0.67
C ASP A 154 -6.23 13.54 -2.17
N LEU A 155 -6.66 12.31 -2.51
CA LEU A 155 -6.63 11.82 -3.89
C LEU A 155 -7.69 12.49 -4.78
N GLU A 156 -8.82 12.95 -4.22
CA GLU A 156 -9.80 13.71 -5.02
C GLU A 156 -9.20 15.04 -5.50
N ARG A 157 -8.48 15.73 -4.62
CA ARG A 157 -7.77 16.95 -4.98
C ARG A 157 -6.60 16.66 -5.93
N MET A 158 -5.86 15.56 -5.71
CA MET A 158 -4.75 15.16 -6.57
C MET A 158 -5.23 14.82 -7.98
N GLY A 159 -6.31 14.06 -8.11
CA GLY A 159 -6.91 13.72 -9.40
C GLY A 159 -7.43 14.95 -10.16
N LYS A 160 -8.09 15.89 -9.45
CA LYS A 160 -8.51 17.16 -10.05
C LYS A 160 -7.32 17.96 -10.56
N LEU A 161 -6.22 18.01 -9.78
CA LEU A 161 -4.99 18.67 -10.20
C LEU A 161 -4.39 17.99 -11.44
N ALA A 162 -4.18 16.69 -11.40
CA ALA A 162 -3.64 15.93 -12.53
C ALA A 162 -4.46 16.14 -13.80
N LYS A 163 -5.79 16.02 -13.70
CA LYS A 163 -6.69 16.21 -14.85
C LYS A 163 -6.66 17.62 -15.40
N ALA A 164 -6.56 18.65 -14.55
CA ALA A 164 -6.51 20.05 -14.99
C ALA A 164 -5.32 20.32 -15.92
N TYR A 165 -4.22 19.58 -15.72
CA TYR A 165 -3.00 19.70 -16.50
C TYR A 165 -2.80 18.55 -17.52
N GLY A 166 -3.78 17.65 -17.68
CA GLY A 166 -3.71 16.52 -18.60
C GLY A 166 -2.68 15.45 -18.22
N LEU A 167 -2.36 15.34 -16.94
CA LEU A 167 -1.38 14.40 -16.38
C LEU A 167 -2.05 13.08 -15.99
N LEU A 168 -1.27 12.00 -16.03
CA LEU A 168 -1.65 10.72 -15.44
C LEU A 168 -1.51 10.78 -13.91
N LEU A 169 -2.40 10.08 -13.20
CA LEU A 169 -2.30 9.85 -11.76
C LEU A 169 -2.05 8.37 -11.49
N VAL A 170 -0.86 8.06 -10.96
CA VAL A 170 -0.47 6.71 -10.50
C VAL A 170 -0.40 6.70 -8.99
N VAL A 171 -1.12 5.78 -8.35
CA VAL A 171 -1.28 5.74 -6.89
C VAL A 171 -0.76 4.43 -6.30
N ASP A 172 0.11 4.55 -5.29
CA ASP A 172 0.45 3.43 -4.39
C ASP A 172 -0.55 3.38 -3.23
N ALA A 173 -1.47 2.41 -3.29
CA ALA A 173 -2.48 2.16 -2.27
C ALA A 173 -2.06 1.04 -1.27
N SER A 174 -0.77 0.74 -1.13
CA SER A 174 -0.29 -0.37 -0.29
C SER A 174 -0.71 -0.28 1.17
N GLN A 175 -0.95 0.92 1.70
CA GLN A 175 -1.38 1.12 3.09
C GLN A 175 -2.89 1.31 3.23
N THR A 176 -3.60 1.54 2.15
CA THR A 176 -4.98 2.02 2.19
C THR A 176 -5.99 1.07 1.56
N ALA A 177 -5.54 0.22 0.62
CA ALA A 177 -6.39 -0.80 0.02
C ALA A 177 -6.99 -1.73 1.09
N GLY A 178 -8.33 -1.74 1.20
CA GLY A 178 -9.06 -2.52 2.19
C GLY A 178 -9.44 -1.78 3.47
N VAL A 179 -8.86 -0.60 3.74
CA VAL A 179 -9.17 0.20 4.93
C VAL A 179 -9.74 1.58 4.61
N LEU A 180 -9.21 2.30 3.63
CA LEU A 180 -9.78 3.56 3.17
C LEU A 180 -10.59 3.37 1.91
N ASP A 181 -11.65 4.15 1.77
CA ASP A 181 -12.45 4.17 0.55
C ASP A 181 -11.62 4.72 -0.62
N ILE A 182 -11.58 3.95 -1.70
CA ILE A 182 -10.87 4.30 -2.94
C ILE A 182 -11.83 4.08 -4.10
N ASP A 183 -12.13 5.15 -4.81
CA ASP A 183 -12.94 5.13 -6.03
C ASP A 183 -12.10 5.70 -7.18
N VAL A 184 -11.60 4.81 -8.04
CA VAL A 184 -10.67 5.18 -9.12
C VAL A 184 -11.30 6.13 -10.13
N GLU A 185 -12.61 6.03 -10.36
CA GLU A 185 -13.32 6.94 -11.26
C GLU A 185 -13.52 8.31 -10.64
N LYS A 186 -14.06 8.37 -9.42
CA LYS A 186 -14.30 9.62 -8.69
C LYS A 186 -13.00 10.38 -8.40
N MET A 187 -11.97 9.66 -7.97
CA MET A 187 -10.63 10.20 -7.67
C MET A 187 -9.77 10.39 -8.91
N GLN A 188 -10.26 10.01 -10.10
CA GLN A 188 -9.59 10.17 -11.39
C GLN A 188 -8.21 9.51 -11.43
N ILE A 189 -8.10 8.34 -10.82
CA ILE A 189 -6.86 7.56 -10.77
C ILE A 189 -6.70 6.80 -12.09
N ASP A 190 -5.55 6.92 -12.74
CA ASP A 190 -5.26 6.22 -13.98
C ASP A 190 -4.69 4.82 -13.73
N VAL A 191 -3.82 4.69 -12.73
CA VAL A 191 -3.28 3.41 -12.29
C VAL A 191 -3.25 3.36 -10.77
N LEU A 192 -3.89 2.35 -10.18
CA LEU A 192 -3.88 2.07 -8.75
C LEU A 192 -3.10 0.80 -8.48
N CYS A 193 -2.01 0.87 -7.71
CA CYS A 193 -1.19 -0.28 -7.31
C CYS A 193 -1.50 -0.68 -5.86
N PHE A 194 -1.60 -2.00 -5.59
CA PHE A 194 -1.95 -2.50 -4.25
C PHE A 194 -1.23 -3.79 -3.90
N THR A 195 -1.19 -4.13 -2.61
CA THR A 195 -0.70 -5.42 -2.09
C THR A 195 -1.78 -6.14 -1.30
N GLY A 196 -1.84 -7.47 -1.42
CA GLY A 196 -2.90 -8.27 -0.78
C GLY A 196 -2.69 -8.55 0.70
N HIS A 197 -1.44 -8.48 1.20
CA HIS A 197 -1.08 -9.02 2.52
C HIS A 197 -1.13 -8.03 3.70
N LYS A 198 -1.45 -6.75 3.43
CA LYS A 198 -1.63 -5.71 4.47
C LYS A 198 -3.12 -5.57 4.80
N SER A 199 -3.70 -4.39 4.71
CA SER A 199 -5.10 -4.14 5.10
C SER A 199 -6.13 -4.89 4.26
N LEU A 200 -5.77 -5.43 3.09
CA LEU A 200 -6.62 -6.40 2.39
C LEU A 200 -6.68 -7.78 3.07
N MET A 201 -5.87 -8.05 4.10
CA MET A 201 -5.86 -9.28 4.92
C MET A 201 -5.66 -10.60 4.14
N GLY A 202 -5.21 -10.52 2.88
CA GLY A 202 -4.92 -11.67 2.02
C GLY A 202 -3.54 -12.28 2.27
N PRO A 203 -3.20 -13.36 1.56
CA PRO A 203 -1.87 -13.99 1.65
C PRO A 203 -0.74 -13.10 1.12
N GLN A 204 0.47 -13.30 1.65
CA GLN A 204 1.69 -12.81 1.00
C GLN A 204 1.83 -13.40 -0.41
N GLY A 205 2.57 -12.73 -1.30
CA GLY A 205 2.70 -13.15 -2.69
C GLY A 205 1.45 -12.85 -3.53
N THR A 206 0.61 -11.91 -3.08
CA THR A 206 -0.54 -11.39 -3.81
C THR A 206 -0.52 -9.86 -3.84
N GLY A 207 -0.94 -9.31 -4.95
CA GLY A 207 -1.07 -7.89 -5.20
C GLY A 207 -1.61 -7.67 -6.62
N GLY A 208 -1.65 -6.43 -7.04
CA GLY A 208 -2.12 -6.11 -8.38
C GLY A 208 -2.13 -4.62 -8.66
N LEU A 209 -2.57 -4.31 -9.86
CA LEU A 209 -2.88 -2.95 -10.25
C LEU A 209 -4.21 -2.91 -11.02
N TYR A 210 -4.96 -1.83 -10.83
CA TYR A 210 -6.08 -1.47 -11.69
C TYR A 210 -5.62 -0.39 -12.66
N VAL A 211 -5.85 -0.59 -13.95
CA VAL A 211 -5.50 0.36 -15.03
C VAL A 211 -6.78 0.89 -15.64
N ARG A 212 -7.05 2.18 -15.50
CA ARG A 212 -8.27 2.81 -16.01
C ARG A 212 -8.41 2.59 -17.53
N GLN A 213 -9.65 2.45 -18.00
CA GLN A 213 -9.93 2.29 -19.42
C GLN A 213 -9.36 3.48 -20.23
N GLY A 214 -8.78 3.20 -21.38
CA GLY A 214 -8.11 4.19 -22.25
C GLY A 214 -6.63 4.43 -21.90
N ILE A 215 -6.15 3.95 -20.74
CA ILE A 215 -4.72 3.99 -20.40
C ILE A 215 -4.04 2.72 -20.91
N SER A 216 -2.90 2.90 -21.59
CA SER A 216 -2.05 1.80 -22.07
C SER A 216 -0.76 1.78 -21.27
N VAL A 217 -0.48 0.64 -20.65
CA VAL A 217 0.77 0.36 -19.93
C VAL A 217 1.52 -0.69 -20.74
N GLN A 218 2.76 -0.42 -21.13
CA GLN A 218 3.56 -1.41 -21.87
C GLN A 218 3.96 -2.58 -20.97
N PRO A 219 3.99 -3.82 -21.51
CA PRO A 219 4.40 -4.99 -20.73
C PRO A 219 5.87 -4.87 -20.31
N TRP A 220 6.11 -4.90 -19.00
CA TRP A 220 7.46 -4.99 -18.45
C TRP A 220 7.98 -6.44 -18.42
N LYS A 221 7.07 -7.42 -18.30
CA LYS A 221 7.36 -8.84 -18.41
C LYS A 221 6.68 -9.43 -19.64
N SER A 222 7.37 -10.32 -20.35
CA SER A 222 6.81 -11.06 -21.46
C SER A 222 6.92 -12.56 -21.23
N GLY A 223 5.93 -13.34 -21.67
CA GLY A 223 5.92 -14.77 -21.49
C GLY A 223 4.62 -15.42 -21.92
N GLY A 224 4.43 -16.67 -21.51
CA GLY A 224 3.23 -17.41 -21.82
C GLY A 224 2.01 -16.85 -21.09
N THR A 225 0.93 -16.63 -21.84
CA THR A 225 -0.36 -16.11 -21.32
C THR A 225 -1.46 -17.16 -21.29
N GLY A 226 -1.20 -18.35 -21.89
CA GLY A 226 -2.21 -19.39 -22.08
C GLY A 226 -3.04 -19.22 -23.33
N VAL A 227 -3.04 -18.02 -23.93
CA VAL A 227 -3.75 -17.67 -25.18
C VAL A 227 -2.78 -17.07 -26.20
N TYR A 228 -3.20 -16.95 -27.44
CA TYR A 228 -2.44 -16.30 -28.53
C TYR A 228 -1.01 -16.83 -28.72
N SER A 229 -0.79 -18.14 -28.58
CA SER A 229 0.55 -18.79 -28.55
C SER A 229 1.43 -18.53 -29.77
N PHE A 230 0.87 -18.11 -30.89
CA PHE A 230 1.60 -17.82 -32.14
C PHE A 230 2.03 -16.36 -32.27
N LEU A 231 1.56 -15.47 -31.39
CA LEU A 231 2.02 -14.08 -31.39
C LEU A 231 3.47 -14.01 -30.91
N LYS A 232 4.28 -13.17 -31.59
CA LYS A 232 5.68 -12.91 -31.21
C LYS A 232 5.81 -11.88 -30.08
N LYS A 233 4.76 -11.14 -29.80
CA LYS A 233 4.68 -10.12 -28.74
C LYS A 233 3.60 -10.51 -27.73
N GLN A 234 3.62 -9.87 -26.58
CA GLN A 234 2.55 -9.97 -25.60
C GLN A 234 1.21 -9.55 -26.24
N PRO A 235 0.08 -10.22 -25.93
CA PRO A 235 -1.25 -9.80 -26.43
C PRO A 235 -1.56 -8.35 -26.09
N GLU A 236 -2.48 -7.73 -26.83
CA GLU A 236 -2.94 -6.36 -26.56
C GLU A 236 -4.15 -6.35 -25.60
N GLU A 237 -4.85 -7.47 -25.50
CA GLU A 237 -6.03 -7.63 -24.65
C GLU A 237 -5.66 -7.76 -23.17
N TYR A 238 -6.34 -6.98 -22.34
CA TYR A 238 -6.24 -7.08 -20.88
C TYR A 238 -7.13 -8.23 -20.37
N PRO A 239 -6.72 -8.95 -19.33
CA PRO A 239 -5.53 -8.74 -18.50
C PRO A 239 -4.24 -9.37 -19.04
N GLU A 240 -4.31 -10.23 -20.08
CA GLU A 240 -3.20 -11.02 -20.60
C GLU A 240 -2.05 -10.15 -21.13
N HIS A 241 -2.36 -8.89 -21.49
CA HIS A 241 -1.37 -7.90 -21.90
C HIS A 241 -0.26 -7.71 -20.85
N LEU A 242 -0.64 -7.69 -19.58
CA LEU A 242 0.28 -7.42 -18.45
C LEU A 242 0.55 -8.63 -17.57
N GLU A 243 -0.16 -9.76 -17.79
CA GLU A 243 0.04 -11.00 -17.03
C GLU A 243 0.83 -12.01 -17.84
N ALA A 244 2.05 -12.30 -17.42
CA ALA A 244 2.89 -13.32 -18.02
C ALA A 244 3.22 -14.44 -17.01
N GLY A 245 3.05 -15.67 -17.44
CA GLY A 245 3.25 -16.85 -16.59
C GLY A 245 2.00 -17.32 -15.87
N THR A 246 2.11 -18.42 -15.14
CA THR A 246 1.02 -18.94 -14.32
C THR A 246 0.83 -18.08 -13.09
N LEU A 247 -0.39 -17.59 -12.89
CA LEU A 247 -0.73 -16.77 -11.74
C LEU A 247 -0.66 -17.57 -10.42
N ASN A 248 -0.46 -16.87 -9.30
CA ASN A 248 -0.58 -17.44 -7.96
C ASN A 248 -2.05 -17.72 -7.61
N GLY A 249 -2.64 -18.71 -8.29
CA GLY A 249 -4.08 -19.02 -8.15
C GLY A 249 -4.50 -19.32 -6.70
N HIS A 250 -3.66 -20.06 -5.96
CA HIS A 250 -3.95 -20.38 -4.56
C HIS A 250 -3.96 -19.13 -3.67
N GLY A 251 -2.97 -18.25 -3.84
CA GLY A 251 -2.93 -16.96 -3.13
C GLY A 251 -4.10 -16.06 -3.53
N ILE A 252 -4.49 -16.03 -4.81
CA ILE A 252 -5.63 -15.25 -5.30
C ILE A 252 -6.95 -15.77 -4.72
N ALA A 253 -7.11 -17.10 -4.53
CA ALA A 253 -8.28 -17.65 -3.85
C ALA A 253 -8.37 -17.16 -2.39
N GLY A 254 -7.23 -17.14 -1.67
CA GLY A 254 -7.18 -16.55 -0.33
C GLY A 254 -7.45 -15.05 -0.32
N LEU A 255 -6.96 -14.32 -1.32
CA LEU A 255 -7.22 -12.88 -1.46
C LEU A 255 -8.71 -12.60 -1.73
N LEU A 256 -9.37 -13.42 -2.56
CA LEU A 256 -10.82 -13.35 -2.77
C LEU A 256 -11.57 -13.51 -1.46
N ALA A 257 -11.25 -14.55 -0.68
CA ALA A 257 -11.88 -14.77 0.63
C ALA A 257 -11.68 -13.59 1.58
N ALA A 258 -10.49 -12.99 1.57
CA ALA A 258 -10.19 -11.79 2.37
C ALA A 258 -11.04 -10.59 1.95
N VAL A 259 -11.16 -10.32 0.65
CA VAL A 259 -11.97 -9.20 0.13
C VAL A 259 -13.46 -9.42 0.43
N GLN A 260 -13.96 -10.65 0.29
CA GLN A 260 -15.33 -11.00 0.68
C GLN A 260 -15.59 -10.77 2.17
N GLU A 261 -14.60 -11.04 3.02
CA GLU A 261 -14.70 -10.75 4.46
C GLU A 261 -14.72 -9.25 4.74
N ILE A 262 -13.93 -8.45 4.02
CA ILE A 262 -13.97 -6.98 4.09
C ILE A 262 -15.35 -6.47 3.67
N GLU A 263 -15.93 -7.00 2.58
CA GLU A 263 -17.29 -6.65 2.14
C GLU A 263 -18.34 -7.04 3.20
N ARG A 264 -18.20 -8.20 3.85
CA ARG A 264 -19.10 -8.68 4.90
C ARG A 264 -19.06 -7.82 6.16
N ILE A 265 -17.85 -7.44 6.62
CA ILE A 265 -17.68 -6.58 7.80
C ILE A 265 -18.10 -5.14 7.47
N GLY A 266 -17.74 -4.67 6.29
CA GLY A 266 -17.83 -3.30 5.84
C GLY A 266 -16.51 -2.54 6.06
N GLN A 267 -15.94 -2.05 4.98
CA GLN A 267 -14.65 -1.33 4.98
C GLN A 267 -14.65 -0.14 5.97
N ARG A 268 -15.76 0.59 6.03
CA ARG A 268 -15.94 1.69 6.98
C ARG A 268 -15.83 1.25 8.45
N GLN A 269 -16.43 0.11 8.80
CA GLN A 269 -16.35 -0.43 10.17
C GLN A 269 -14.92 -0.86 10.52
N ILE A 270 -14.19 -1.43 9.55
CA ILE A 270 -12.77 -1.77 9.71
C ILE A 270 -11.98 -0.50 10.01
N TYR A 271 -12.13 0.53 9.17
CA TYR A 271 -11.46 1.81 9.34
C TYR A 271 -11.78 2.46 10.70
N GLU A 272 -13.06 2.55 11.06
CA GLU A 272 -13.50 3.19 12.31
C GLU A 272 -12.89 2.50 13.53
N LYS A 273 -12.81 1.16 13.54
CA LYS A 273 -12.16 0.40 14.62
C LYS A 273 -10.65 0.65 14.66
N GLU A 274 -9.97 0.51 13.54
CA GLU A 274 -8.51 0.70 13.46
C GLU A 274 -8.11 2.13 13.82
N HIS A 275 -8.85 3.12 13.32
CA HIS A 275 -8.64 4.53 13.62
C HIS A 275 -8.87 4.83 15.11
N ARG A 276 -9.91 4.24 15.72
CA ARG A 276 -10.16 4.36 17.16
C ARG A 276 -9.00 3.81 17.98
N LEU A 277 -8.49 2.63 17.65
CA LEU A 277 -7.34 2.01 18.33
C LEU A 277 -6.09 2.88 18.22
N MET A 278 -5.81 3.41 17.03
CA MET A 278 -4.71 4.34 16.78
C MET A 278 -4.87 5.62 17.61
N THR A 279 -6.07 6.19 17.66
CA THR A 279 -6.35 7.41 18.43
C THR A 279 -6.18 7.18 19.92
N LEU A 280 -6.66 6.06 20.47
CA LEU A 280 -6.46 5.69 21.88
C LEU A 280 -4.97 5.60 22.22
N PHE A 281 -4.19 4.95 21.36
CA PHE A 281 -2.73 4.88 21.56
C PHE A 281 -2.08 6.27 21.51
N TYR A 282 -2.38 7.05 20.46
CA TYR A 282 -1.86 8.40 20.28
C TYR A 282 -2.13 9.29 21.50
N GLU A 283 -3.38 9.34 21.96
CA GLU A 283 -3.77 10.15 23.12
C GLU A 283 -3.05 9.72 24.41
N ALA A 284 -2.80 8.42 24.58
CA ALA A 284 -2.10 7.90 25.74
C ALA A 284 -0.60 8.22 25.74
N VAL A 285 0.05 8.26 24.55
CA VAL A 285 1.52 8.43 24.46
C VAL A 285 1.96 9.87 24.20
N ARG A 286 1.10 10.74 23.62
CA ARG A 286 1.49 12.11 23.23
C ARG A 286 1.87 13.01 24.40
N GLN A 287 1.45 12.69 25.61
CA GLN A 287 1.73 13.47 26.83
C GLN A 287 2.89 12.90 27.66
N ILE A 288 3.47 11.79 27.23
CA ILE A 288 4.60 11.18 27.96
C ILE A 288 5.85 12.05 27.72
N PRO A 289 6.51 12.56 28.78
CA PRO A 289 7.74 13.30 28.64
C PRO A 289 8.80 12.50 27.88
N GLY A 290 9.53 13.13 26.96
CA GLY A 290 10.55 12.48 26.16
C GLY A 290 10.03 11.73 24.92
N VAL A 291 8.72 11.52 24.77
CA VAL A 291 8.12 10.94 23.58
C VAL A 291 7.92 12.02 22.52
N LYS A 292 8.44 11.79 21.31
CA LYS A 292 8.22 12.62 20.13
C LYS A 292 7.47 11.82 19.09
N ILE A 293 6.29 12.32 18.66
CA ILE A 293 5.43 11.69 17.65
C ILE A 293 5.59 12.42 16.31
N TYR A 294 5.54 11.67 15.22
CA TYR A 294 5.72 12.16 13.86
C TYR A 294 4.45 11.99 13.03
N GLY A 295 4.18 12.96 12.17
CA GLY A 295 3.00 13.01 11.32
C GLY A 295 2.03 14.11 11.72
N ASP A 296 0.96 14.25 10.96
CA ASP A 296 -0.04 15.30 11.18
C ASP A 296 -1.24 14.77 12.00
N PHE A 297 -1.34 15.22 13.24
CA PHE A 297 -2.44 14.95 14.16
C PHE A 297 -3.18 16.25 14.54
N SER A 298 -3.07 17.29 13.70
CA SER A 298 -3.51 18.66 14.04
C SER A 298 -5.00 18.89 14.00
N GLU A 299 -5.77 18.06 13.29
CA GLU A 299 -7.21 18.21 13.14
C GLU A 299 -7.96 17.01 13.73
N GLU A 300 -8.95 17.29 14.56
CA GLU A 300 -9.88 16.30 15.08
C GLU A 300 -10.73 15.74 13.93
N GLY A 301 -10.68 14.41 13.71
CA GLY A 301 -11.39 13.76 12.60
C GLY A 301 -10.63 13.72 11.27
N ASN A 302 -9.37 14.13 11.23
CA ASN A 302 -8.54 13.99 10.03
C ASN A 302 -8.39 12.52 9.62
N VAL A 303 -8.57 12.22 8.33
CA VAL A 303 -8.41 10.87 7.78
C VAL A 303 -6.93 10.48 7.86
N ARG A 304 -6.65 9.38 8.57
CA ARG A 304 -5.30 8.85 8.74
C ARG A 304 -5.29 7.34 8.64
N CYS A 305 -4.20 6.77 8.16
CA CYS A 305 -3.96 5.34 8.36
C CYS A 305 -3.69 5.03 9.85
N PRO A 306 -4.01 3.83 10.32
CA PRO A 306 -3.89 3.41 11.72
C PRO A 306 -2.41 3.20 12.11
N ILE A 307 -1.61 4.24 12.00
CA ILE A 307 -0.14 4.24 12.21
C ILE A 307 0.24 5.39 13.13
N VAL A 308 1.10 5.09 14.11
CA VAL A 308 1.80 6.06 14.96
C VAL A 308 3.28 5.77 14.92
N ALA A 309 4.10 6.72 14.45
CA ALA A 309 5.54 6.66 14.50
C ALA A 309 6.05 7.59 15.61
N LEU A 310 6.95 7.11 16.45
CA LEU A 310 7.48 7.89 17.57
C LEU A 310 8.96 7.56 17.85
N ASN A 311 9.61 8.44 18.62
CA ASN A 311 10.89 8.19 19.28
C ASN A 311 10.76 8.53 20.78
N ILE A 312 11.64 7.93 21.59
CA ILE A 312 11.76 8.17 23.02
C ILE A 312 13.17 8.74 23.27
N GLY A 313 13.23 9.98 23.71
CA GLY A 313 14.49 10.67 23.89
C GLY A 313 15.39 10.64 22.63
N ASN A 314 16.67 10.35 22.84
CA ASN A 314 17.67 10.19 21.80
C ASN A 314 18.02 8.73 21.51
N GLU A 315 17.27 7.77 22.09
CA GLU A 315 17.53 6.34 21.92
C GLU A 315 17.35 5.88 20.48
N ASP A 316 18.17 4.89 20.09
CA ASP A 316 18.03 4.24 18.79
C ASP A 316 16.68 3.50 18.73
N SER A 317 15.97 3.65 17.63
CA SER A 317 14.65 3.04 17.46
C SER A 317 14.68 1.51 17.53
N SER A 318 15.80 0.86 17.16
CA SER A 318 15.95 -0.59 17.27
C SER A 318 16.01 -1.01 18.72
N GLN A 319 16.75 -0.26 19.57
CA GLN A 319 16.83 -0.54 21.00
C GLN A 319 15.46 -0.44 21.68
N ILE A 320 14.66 0.59 21.34
CA ILE A 320 13.29 0.74 21.86
C ILE A 320 12.40 -0.43 21.41
N SER A 321 12.50 -0.84 20.13
CA SER A 321 11.73 -1.96 19.61
C SER A 321 12.12 -3.30 20.27
N ASP A 322 13.40 -3.50 20.55
CA ASP A 322 13.92 -4.69 21.24
C ASP A 322 13.39 -4.73 22.70
N TRP A 323 13.43 -3.63 23.46
CA TRP A 323 12.84 -3.57 24.80
C TRP A 323 11.33 -3.84 24.80
N LEU A 324 10.59 -3.25 23.84
CA LEU A 324 9.15 -3.53 23.68
C LEU A 324 8.89 -5.02 23.46
N GLN A 325 9.73 -5.68 22.68
CA GLN A 325 9.56 -7.11 22.39
C GLN A 325 10.01 -7.99 23.56
N GLU A 326 11.20 -7.76 24.13
CA GLU A 326 11.82 -8.65 25.11
C GLU A 326 11.14 -8.55 26.46
N GLU A 327 10.79 -7.34 26.91
CA GLU A 327 10.24 -7.12 28.25
C GLU A 327 8.70 -7.13 28.28
N TYR A 328 8.06 -6.67 27.19
CA TYR A 328 6.61 -6.50 27.16
C TYR A 328 5.91 -7.42 26.14
N GLY A 329 6.65 -8.16 25.32
CA GLY A 329 6.08 -9.04 24.30
C GLY A 329 5.33 -8.30 23.20
N ILE A 330 5.71 -7.04 22.90
CA ILE A 330 5.06 -6.16 21.94
C ILE A 330 5.94 -6.06 20.69
N ILE A 331 5.41 -6.53 19.56
CA ILE A 331 6.09 -6.50 18.26
C ILE A 331 5.76 -5.20 17.54
N THR A 332 6.78 -4.41 17.27
CA THR A 332 6.74 -3.17 16.51
C THR A 332 7.78 -3.20 15.39
N ARG A 333 7.89 -2.15 14.61
CA ARG A 333 8.96 -2.03 13.62
C ARG A 333 9.79 -0.78 13.88
N ALA A 334 11.12 -0.97 13.91
CA ALA A 334 12.10 0.10 14.02
C ALA A 334 12.78 0.43 12.68
N GLY A 335 13.54 1.51 12.66
CA GLY A 335 14.47 1.88 11.60
C GLY A 335 13.87 2.81 10.54
N ALA A 336 14.28 2.62 9.27
CA ALA A 336 14.00 3.55 8.18
C ALA A 336 12.71 3.26 7.39
N HIS A 337 12.00 2.14 7.65
CA HIS A 337 10.69 1.79 7.06
C HIS A 337 10.61 1.87 5.53
N CYS A 338 11.74 1.84 4.81
CA CYS A 338 11.81 2.10 3.37
C CYS A 338 11.19 3.46 2.94
N ALA A 339 11.22 4.47 3.82
CA ALA A 339 10.72 5.83 3.59
C ALA A 339 11.84 6.86 3.78
N PRO A 340 12.94 6.83 2.97
CA PRO A 340 14.16 7.58 3.23
C PRO A 340 13.94 9.09 3.24
N LEU A 341 13.06 9.61 2.37
CA LEU A 341 12.81 11.03 2.25
C LEU A 341 12.04 11.59 3.45
N MET A 342 11.11 10.81 4.03
CA MET A 342 10.43 11.18 5.27
C MET A 342 11.40 11.20 6.46
N HIS A 343 12.37 10.27 6.52
CA HIS A 343 13.41 10.33 7.55
C HIS A 343 14.32 11.54 7.37
N ALA A 344 14.67 11.92 6.14
CA ALA A 344 15.40 13.15 5.84
C ALA A 344 14.60 14.39 6.26
N PHE A 345 13.29 14.44 5.94
CA PHE A 345 12.41 15.53 6.33
C PHE A 345 12.33 15.74 7.85
N PHE A 346 12.25 14.65 8.62
CA PHE A 346 12.15 14.70 10.09
C PHE A 346 13.51 14.67 10.81
N HIS A 347 14.63 14.59 10.07
CA HIS A 347 16.01 14.49 10.59
C HIS A 347 16.21 13.27 11.51
N THR A 348 15.70 12.12 11.08
CA THR A 348 15.75 10.86 11.84
C THR A 348 16.49 9.75 11.11
N GLU A 349 17.34 10.06 10.12
CA GLU A 349 18.07 9.09 9.31
C GLU A 349 19.01 8.20 10.15
N LYS A 350 19.52 8.73 11.25
CA LYS A 350 20.42 7.99 12.15
C LYS A 350 19.68 7.27 13.26
N GLN A 351 18.68 7.92 13.86
CA GLN A 351 17.91 7.38 14.98
C GLN A 351 16.86 6.37 14.53
N GLY A 352 16.35 6.50 13.31
CA GLY A 352 15.15 5.79 12.89
C GLY A 352 13.89 6.27 13.61
N MET A 353 12.84 5.50 13.51
CA MET A 353 11.59 5.66 14.29
C MET A 353 11.07 4.31 14.71
N VAL A 354 10.33 4.24 15.82
CA VAL A 354 9.50 3.08 16.16
C VAL A 354 8.10 3.32 15.65
N ARG A 355 7.60 2.39 14.84
CA ARG A 355 6.27 2.47 14.25
C ARG A 355 5.34 1.44 14.88
N PHE A 356 4.23 1.92 15.38
CA PHE A 356 3.07 1.13 15.82
C PHE A 356 2.01 1.20 14.73
N SER A 357 1.45 0.06 14.35
CA SER A 357 0.39 -0.01 13.35
C SER A 357 -0.65 -1.06 13.73
N PHE A 358 -1.89 -0.61 13.70
CA PHE A 358 -3.04 -1.33 14.23
C PHE A 358 -3.81 -2.03 13.10
N SER A 359 -4.50 -3.10 13.43
CA SER A 359 -5.41 -3.80 12.52
C SER A 359 -6.76 -4.01 13.18
N TYR A 360 -7.73 -4.43 12.37
CA TYR A 360 -9.07 -4.78 12.84
C TYR A 360 -9.08 -5.82 13.98
N TYR A 361 -8.07 -6.66 14.07
CA TYR A 361 -7.98 -7.73 15.07
C TYR A 361 -7.33 -7.31 16.39
N ASN A 362 -6.71 -6.14 16.47
CA ASN A 362 -6.19 -5.65 17.73
C ASN A 362 -7.32 -5.25 18.70
N THR A 363 -7.01 -5.20 19.99
CA THR A 363 -7.93 -4.84 21.07
C THR A 363 -7.50 -3.58 21.81
N GLU A 364 -8.42 -2.97 22.55
CA GLU A 364 -8.12 -1.79 23.38
C GLU A 364 -7.17 -2.14 24.55
N GLU A 365 -7.25 -3.37 25.06
CA GLU A 365 -6.33 -3.89 26.09
C GLU A 365 -4.90 -3.99 25.57
N GLU A 366 -4.71 -4.45 24.32
CA GLU A 366 -3.40 -4.48 23.66
C GLU A 366 -2.85 -3.08 23.46
N VAL A 367 -3.69 -2.13 23.08
CA VAL A 367 -3.33 -0.71 22.91
C VAL A 367 -2.92 -0.09 24.25
N SER A 368 -3.69 -0.33 25.32
CA SER A 368 -3.36 0.15 26.66
C SER A 368 -2.03 -0.41 27.16
N ALA A 369 -1.82 -1.72 26.99
CA ALA A 369 -0.56 -2.36 27.38
C ALA A 369 0.64 -1.78 26.61
N ALA A 370 0.46 -1.48 25.31
CA ALA A 370 1.51 -0.87 24.51
C ALA A 370 1.83 0.58 24.94
N ALA A 371 0.82 1.37 25.29
CA ALA A 371 1.01 2.73 25.81
C ALA A 371 1.71 2.74 27.17
N ASP A 372 1.36 1.80 28.05
CA ASP A 372 2.02 1.64 29.36
C ASP A 372 3.48 1.20 29.22
N ALA A 373 3.79 0.32 28.26
CA ALA A 373 5.17 -0.06 27.96
C ALA A 373 5.99 1.15 27.48
N VAL A 374 5.45 1.95 26.55
CA VAL A 374 6.10 3.20 26.09
C VAL A 374 6.38 4.14 27.26
N ARG A 375 5.43 4.29 28.20
CA ARG A 375 5.60 5.14 29.40
C ARG A 375 6.75 4.65 30.27
N ARG A 376 6.80 3.35 30.59
CA ARG A 376 7.86 2.76 31.44
C ARG A 376 9.24 2.91 30.80
N ILE A 377 9.35 2.62 29.52
CA ILE A 377 10.62 2.82 28.77
C ILE A 377 11.03 4.28 28.80
N ALA A 378 10.09 5.23 28.61
CA ALA A 378 10.38 6.65 28.64
C ALA A 378 10.85 7.13 30.03
N GLU A 379 10.31 6.56 31.12
CA GLU A 379 10.75 6.83 32.49
C GLU A 379 12.17 6.31 32.75
N GLU A 380 12.50 5.12 32.22
CA GLU A 380 13.84 4.52 32.36
C GLU A 380 14.92 5.27 31.55
N VAL A 381 14.59 5.74 30.34
CA VAL A 381 15.51 6.49 29.47
C VAL A 381 15.82 7.90 30.02
N GLN A 382 14.96 8.48 30.85
CA GLN A 382 15.11 9.83 31.40
C GLN A 382 15.96 9.89 32.68
N ILE A 383 16.33 8.75 33.25
CA ILE A 383 17.18 8.65 34.42
C ILE A 383 18.66 8.63 34.01
#